data_b8872314294d733978933ac9b4b9cf29
#
_entry.id   b8872314294d733978933ac9b4b9cf29
#
_cell.length_a   1.000
_cell.length_b   1.000
_cell.length_c   1.000
_cell.angle_alpha   90.00
_cell.angle_beta   90.00
_cell.angle_gamma   90.00
#
_symmetry.space_group_name_H-M   'P 1'
#
loop_
_entity.id
_entity.type
_entity.pdbx_description
1 polymer ?
#
loop_
_entity_poly.entity_id
_entity_poly.type
_entity_poly.pdbx_seq_one_letter_code
_entity_poly.pdbx_strand_id
1 'polypeptide(L)'
;MSAAGFRVGVSRDFLDADGRNVWGDIRLGELDAAGVDWHYLPRDTQELLAADVDGLDAVLFAGPGVTARTFEGAARPPLLFARFGVGYDTVDLDACTRNGALVTITPDGARRPVATAALTLLLAVLHNVTAKDRLVREGRWAEKEQWMGLGLTGRRIGLIGLGNTARDLVGLLRPFEVDIVAYDPYCPPETAAGLGVRLVDVDTVMAQADAVIVMCALTEETRHLVDARRLSLMKPTAVLLNVARGPIVDEVALIDALRVRRIRGAGLDVFESEPPAADNPLLGMDQVVLSPHALAWTDEMSAGNGGSAVRAVLEVSAGRVPPFVVNRDVIESPRLIGRLAELTARRSTPAGAGA
;
A
#
# COMPACT_ATOMS: atom_id res chain seq x y z
N MET A 1 -27.78 17.53 5.27
CA MET A 1 -27.37 18.96 5.12
C MET A 1 -26.29 18.99 4.06
N SER A 2 -26.49 19.79 3.02
CA SER A 2 -25.61 19.85 1.83
C SER A 2 -24.21 20.41 2.17
N ALA A 3 -23.15 19.80 1.64
CA ALA A 3 -21.79 20.32 1.65
C ALA A 3 -21.54 21.28 0.47
N ALA A 4 -22.57 21.97 0.01
CA ALA A 4 -22.51 22.88 -1.15
C ALA A 4 -21.36 23.87 -1.04
N GLY A 5 -20.52 23.89 -2.08
CA GLY A 5 -19.35 24.75 -2.17
C GLY A 5 -18.03 24.12 -1.66
N PHE A 6 -18.03 22.88 -1.18
CA PHE A 6 -16.82 22.10 -0.91
C PHE A 6 -16.38 21.38 -2.19
N ARG A 7 -15.18 21.69 -2.70
CA ARG A 7 -14.70 21.23 -4.00
C ARG A 7 -13.61 20.17 -3.86
N VAL A 8 -13.78 19.06 -4.58
CA VAL A 8 -12.88 17.89 -4.52
C VAL A 8 -12.35 17.57 -5.91
N GLY A 9 -11.03 17.48 -6.02
CA GLY A 9 -10.37 16.90 -7.18
C GLY A 9 -10.12 15.41 -6.96
N VAL A 10 -10.41 14.58 -7.96
CA VAL A 10 -10.02 13.17 -7.99
C VAL A 10 -8.91 13.02 -9.03
N SER A 11 -7.78 12.46 -8.66
CA SER A 11 -6.64 12.36 -9.59
C SER A 11 -6.98 11.51 -10.82
N ARG A 12 -6.35 11.82 -11.95
CA ARG A 12 -6.73 11.20 -13.22
C ARG A 12 -6.29 9.75 -13.38
N ASP A 13 -5.35 9.30 -12.59
CA ASP A 13 -4.86 7.91 -12.55
C ASP A 13 -5.91 6.87 -12.10
N PHE A 14 -7.09 7.33 -11.69
CA PHE A 14 -8.27 6.46 -11.53
C PHE A 14 -8.92 6.07 -12.86
N LEU A 15 -8.58 6.73 -13.96
CA LEU A 15 -9.23 6.54 -15.26
C LEU A 15 -8.29 5.90 -16.28
N ASP A 16 -8.82 5.00 -17.10
CA ASP A 16 -8.15 4.52 -18.31
C ASP A 16 -8.14 5.57 -19.43
N ALA A 17 -7.59 5.19 -20.58
CA ALA A 17 -7.55 6.05 -21.76
C ALA A 17 -8.95 6.42 -22.30
N ASP A 18 -9.96 5.59 -22.05
CA ASP A 18 -11.35 5.82 -22.42
C ASP A 18 -12.12 6.64 -21.38
N GLY A 19 -11.48 7.03 -20.27
CA GLY A 19 -12.08 7.80 -19.18
C GLY A 19 -12.97 6.96 -18.25
N ARG A 20 -12.80 5.64 -18.24
CA ARG A 20 -13.51 4.73 -17.33
C ARG A 20 -12.70 4.52 -16.08
N ASN A 21 -13.38 4.49 -14.93
CA ASN A 21 -12.72 4.17 -13.66
C ASN A 21 -12.24 2.71 -13.65
N VAL A 22 -10.92 2.52 -13.54
CA VAL A 22 -10.28 1.20 -13.53
C VAL A 22 -10.36 0.48 -12.18
N TRP A 23 -10.71 1.21 -11.12
CA TRP A 23 -10.83 0.68 -9.76
C TRP A 23 -12.24 0.17 -9.44
N GLY A 24 -13.21 0.29 -10.37
CA GLY A 24 -14.61 -0.04 -10.12
C GLY A 24 -15.28 0.98 -9.19
N ASP A 25 -16.14 0.51 -8.27
CA ASP A 25 -16.85 1.42 -7.36
C ASP A 25 -15.97 1.84 -6.18
N ILE A 26 -15.43 3.04 -6.25
CA ILE A 26 -14.67 3.71 -5.18
C ILE A 26 -15.56 4.63 -4.31
N ARG A 27 -16.88 4.44 -4.37
CA ARG A 27 -17.90 5.13 -3.56
C ARG A 27 -18.01 6.64 -3.77
N LEU A 28 -17.65 7.16 -4.94
CA LEU A 28 -17.82 8.60 -5.23
C LEU A 28 -19.27 9.06 -5.16
N GLY A 29 -20.24 8.17 -5.40
CA GLY A 29 -21.67 8.45 -5.23
C GLY A 29 -22.06 8.91 -3.80
N GLU A 30 -21.25 8.60 -2.78
CA GLU A 30 -21.48 9.14 -1.43
C GLU A 30 -21.13 10.65 -1.36
N LEU A 31 -20.22 11.15 -2.19
CA LEU A 31 -19.93 12.58 -2.34
C LEU A 31 -21.13 13.29 -3.00
N ASP A 32 -21.72 12.68 -4.06
CA ASP A 32 -22.91 13.19 -4.73
C ASP A 32 -24.09 13.29 -3.74
N ALA A 33 -24.31 12.21 -2.97
CA ALA A 33 -25.37 12.17 -1.96
C ALA A 33 -25.20 13.22 -0.86
N ALA A 34 -23.96 13.60 -0.56
CA ALA A 34 -23.63 14.65 0.41
C ALA A 34 -23.67 16.07 -0.18
N GLY A 35 -23.85 16.22 -1.49
CA GLY A 35 -23.84 17.49 -2.20
C GLY A 35 -22.44 18.13 -2.28
N VAL A 36 -21.40 17.30 -2.29
CA VAL A 36 -20.00 17.71 -2.54
C VAL A 36 -19.79 17.89 -4.04
N ASP A 37 -19.19 19.01 -4.44
CA ASP A 37 -18.80 19.25 -5.83
C ASP A 37 -17.46 18.55 -6.12
N TRP A 38 -17.46 17.51 -6.95
CA TRP A 38 -16.24 16.79 -7.28
C TRP A 38 -16.08 16.57 -8.78
N HIS A 39 -14.82 16.47 -9.23
CA HIS A 39 -14.49 16.17 -10.62
C HIS A 39 -13.12 15.46 -10.71
N TYR A 40 -12.90 14.73 -11.79
CA TYR A 40 -11.57 14.23 -12.10
C TYR A 40 -10.65 15.36 -12.54
N LEU A 41 -9.40 15.36 -12.07
CA LEU A 41 -8.39 16.30 -12.51
C LEU A 41 -8.14 16.16 -14.02
N PRO A 42 -7.89 17.28 -14.74
CA PRO A 42 -7.83 17.26 -16.20
C PRO A 42 -6.62 16.54 -16.78
N ARG A 43 -5.55 16.38 -15.99
CA ARG A 43 -4.28 15.80 -16.43
C ARG A 43 -3.91 14.56 -15.63
N ASP A 44 -3.39 13.55 -16.34
CA ASP A 44 -2.62 12.48 -15.73
C ASP A 44 -1.21 13.01 -15.47
N THR A 45 -0.71 12.86 -14.24
CA THR A 45 0.57 13.43 -13.82
C THR A 45 1.21 12.56 -12.75
N GLN A 46 2.54 12.53 -12.76
CA GLN A 46 3.31 11.85 -11.70
C GLN A 46 3.42 12.69 -10.42
N GLU A 47 3.16 13.99 -10.50
CA GLU A 47 3.23 14.92 -9.39
C GLU A 47 2.11 15.96 -9.52
N LEU A 48 1.38 16.22 -8.43
CA LEU A 48 0.37 17.26 -8.35
C LEU A 48 1.05 18.63 -8.18
N LEU A 49 0.82 19.52 -9.11
CA LEU A 49 1.32 20.89 -9.05
C LEU A 49 0.24 21.85 -8.52
N ALA A 50 0.64 23.05 -8.10
CA ALA A 50 -0.28 24.09 -7.63
C ALA A 50 -1.42 24.34 -8.62
N ALA A 51 -1.13 24.37 -9.93
CA ALA A 51 -2.13 24.59 -10.97
C ALA A 51 -3.19 23.45 -11.07
N ASP A 52 -2.90 22.26 -10.54
CA ASP A 52 -3.84 21.16 -10.56
C ASP A 52 -4.81 21.19 -9.36
N VAL A 53 -4.40 21.84 -8.26
CA VAL A 53 -5.09 21.72 -6.97
C VAL A 53 -5.55 23.05 -6.38
N ASP A 54 -5.11 24.20 -6.92
CA ASP A 54 -5.45 25.51 -6.36
C ASP A 54 -6.97 25.75 -6.42
N GLY A 55 -7.50 26.20 -5.31
CA GLY A 55 -8.93 26.44 -5.16
C GLY A 55 -9.78 25.20 -4.87
N LEU A 56 -9.21 23.98 -4.83
CA LEU A 56 -9.86 22.81 -4.28
C LEU A 56 -9.80 22.80 -2.74
N ASP A 57 -10.76 22.15 -2.10
CA ASP A 57 -10.75 21.94 -0.65
C ASP A 57 -10.13 20.60 -0.26
N ALA A 58 -10.27 19.59 -1.13
CA ALA A 58 -9.63 18.30 -0.96
C ALA A 58 -9.21 17.67 -2.29
N VAL A 59 -8.22 16.80 -2.24
CA VAL A 59 -7.81 15.95 -3.37
C VAL A 59 -7.82 14.49 -2.93
N LEU A 60 -8.57 13.64 -3.66
CA LEU A 60 -8.52 12.18 -3.56
C LEU A 60 -7.57 11.67 -4.64
N PHE A 61 -6.52 10.93 -4.28
CA PHE A 61 -5.47 10.54 -5.21
C PHE A 61 -4.89 9.15 -4.91
N ALA A 62 -4.37 8.49 -5.94
CA ALA A 62 -3.72 7.19 -5.82
C ALA A 62 -2.21 7.23 -6.12
N GLY A 63 -1.77 7.55 -7.31
CA GLY A 63 -0.38 7.48 -7.76
C GLY A 63 0.45 8.76 -7.58
N PRO A 64 -0.08 9.94 -7.95
CA PRO A 64 0.72 11.17 -7.99
C PRO A 64 1.41 11.53 -6.69
N GLY A 65 2.62 12.10 -6.79
CA GLY A 65 3.32 12.69 -5.66
C GLY A 65 2.72 14.02 -5.22
N VAL A 66 2.84 14.31 -3.92
CA VAL A 66 2.51 15.60 -3.32
C VAL A 66 3.79 16.16 -2.70
N THR A 67 4.33 17.24 -3.25
CA THR A 67 5.63 17.79 -2.84
C THR A 67 5.50 19.27 -2.47
N ALA A 68 6.60 19.94 -2.15
CA ALA A 68 6.61 21.39 -1.95
C ALA A 68 6.05 22.14 -3.18
N ARG A 69 6.30 21.63 -4.41
CA ARG A 69 5.81 22.23 -5.67
C ARG A 69 4.28 22.22 -5.79
N THR A 70 3.60 21.33 -5.10
CA THR A 70 2.13 21.30 -5.03
C THR A 70 1.56 22.58 -4.39
N PHE A 71 2.35 23.27 -3.60
CA PHE A 71 1.95 24.49 -2.87
C PHE A 71 2.54 25.77 -3.43
N GLU A 72 3.50 25.70 -4.34
CA GLU A 72 4.19 26.87 -4.92
C GLU A 72 3.24 27.74 -5.74
N GLY A 73 2.96 28.96 -5.23
CA GLY A 73 2.07 29.90 -5.88
C GLY A 73 0.58 29.60 -5.74
N ALA A 74 0.18 28.55 -5.05
CA ALA A 74 -1.23 28.28 -4.77
C ALA A 74 -1.81 29.33 -3.82
N ALA A 75 -2.85 30.04 -4.27
CA ALA A 75 -3.53 31.04 -3.45
C ALA A 75 -4.41 30.39 -2.37
N ARG A 76 -4.99 29.24 -2.69
CA ARG A 76 -5.88 28.49 -1.80
C ARG A 76 -5.63 26.98 -1.93
N PRO A 77 -4.53 26.45 -1.36
CA PRO A 77 -4.21 25.03 -1.44
C PRO A 77 -5.24 24.18 -0.69
N PRO A 78 -5.38 22.88 -1.04
CA PRO A 78 -6.30 21.96 -0.38
C PRO A 78 -6.06 21.83 1.13
N LEU A 79 -7.14 21.55 1.86
CA LEU A 79 -7.09 21.19 3.30
C LEU A 79 -6.77 19.72 3.51
N LEU A 80 -7.08 18.88 2.51
CA LEU A 80 -6.95 17.44 2.61
C LEU A 80 -6.38 16.85 1.34
N PHE A 81 -5.38 16.02 1.50
CA PHE A 81 -4.93 15.04 0.54
C PHE A 81 -5.34 13.65 1.02
N ALA A 82 -6.42 13.11 0.47
CA ALA A 82 -6.96 11.79 0.81
C ALA A 82 -6.30 10.73 -0.08
N ARG A 83 -5.30 10.03 0.46
CA ARG A 83 -4.56 8.98 -0.24
C ARG A 83 -5.40 7.70 -0.36
N PHE A 84 -5.62 7.23 -1.57
CA PHE A 84 -6.23 5.92 -1.85
C PHE A 84 -5.17 4.82 -1.71
N GLY A 85 -4.94 4.36 -0.49
CA GLY A 85 -3.90 3.38 -0.15
C GLY A 85 -3.19 3.71 1.17
N VAL A 86 -2.18 2.92 1.52
CA VAL A 86 -1.47 3.02 2.81
C VAL A 86 -0.06 3.62 2.66
N GLY A 87 0.61 3.35 1.53
CA GLY A 87 1.93 3.91 1.26
C GLY A 87 1.85 5.40 0.94
N TYR A 88 2.69 6.22 1.54
CA TYR A 88 2.75 7.66 1.33
C TYR A 88 4.19 8.17 1.12
N ASP A 89 5.05 7.30 0.66
CA ASP A 89 6.46 7.57 0.35
C ASP A 89 6.66 8.62 -0.76
N THR A 90 5.62 8.89 -1.56
CA THR A 90 5.58 9.95 -2.58
C THR A 90 5.02 11.28 -2.06
N VAL A 91 4.71 11.39 -0.76
CA VAL A 91 4.10 12.58 -0.15
C VAL A 91 5.07 13.26 0.80
N ASP A 92 5.41 14.51 0.53
CA ASP A 92 6.17 15.38 1.43
C ASP A 92 5.25 15.86 2.58
N LEU A 93 5.27 15.10 3.69
CA LEU A 93 4.46 15.40 4.87
C LEU A 93 4.80 16.75 5.50
N ASP A 94 6.08 17.16 5.43
CA ASP A 94 6.52 18.45 5.99
C ASP A 94 5.95 19.60 5.16
N ALA A 95 5.97 19.50 3.83
CA ALA A 95 5.34 20.49 2.97
C ALA A 95 3.84 20.58 3.22
N CYS A 96 3.15 19.45 3.35
CA CYS A 96 1.72 19.41 3.69
C CYS A 96 1.46 20.09 5.04
N THR A 97 2.24 19.75 6.07
CA THR A 97 2.09 20.31 7.43
C THR A 97 2.31 21.82 7.46
N ARG A 98 3.39 22.31 6.83
CA ARG A 98 3.66 23.75 6.73
C ARG A 98 2.53 24.52 6.05
N ASN A 99 1.82 23.89 5.12
CA ASN A 99 0.69 24.49 4.40
C ASN A 99 -0.67 24.27 5.06
N GLY A 100 -0.74 23.60 6.22
CA GLY A 100 -1.98 23.32 6.95
C GLY A 100 -2.86 22.31 6.24
N ALA A 101 -2.27 21.40 5.46
CA ALA A 101 -2.96 20.35 4.73
C ALA A 101 -2.85 19.00 5.45
N LEU A 102 -3.99 18.38 5.72
CA LEU A 102 -4.10 17.02 6.25
C LEU A 102 -3.70 16.01 5.16
N VAL A 103 -3.00 14.96 5.55
CA VAL A 103 -2.76 13.78 4.70
C VAL A 103 -3.37 12.57 5.39
N THR A 104 -4.31 11.89 4.71
CA THR A 104 -4.92 10.65 5.21
C THR A 104 -4.58 9.46 4.34
N ILE A 105 -4.60 8.27 4.94
CA ILE A 105 -4.40 6.98 4.29
C ILE A 105 -5.63 6.08 4.54
N THR A 106 -5.70 4.92 3.88
CA THR A 106 -6.85 4.01 3.95
C THR A 106 -6.50 2.61 4.48
N PRO A 107 -5.99 2.49 5.72
CA PRO A 107 -5.50 1.22 6.24
C PRO A 107 -6.60 0.18 6.47
N ASP A 108 -7.82 0.60 6.71
CA ASP A 108 -9.00 -0.27 6.87
C ASP A 108 -9.44 -0.91 5.54
N GLY A 109 -9.23 -0.25 4.40
CA GLY A 109 -9.51 -0.80 3.08
C GLY A 109 -8.44 -1.72 2.51
N ALA A 110 -7.16 -1.43 2.80
CA ALA A 110 -6.03 -2.16 2.22
C ALA A 110 -5.62 -3.42 3.02
N ARG A 111 -5.87 -3.45 4.32
CA ARG A 111 -5.33 -4.45 5.26
C ARG A 111 -5.62 -5.89 4.84
N ARG A 112 -6.88 -6.27 4.67
CA ARG A 112 -7.29 -7.63 4.30
C ARG A 112 -6.87 -8.00 2.88
N PRO A 113 -7.09 -7.18 1.85
CA PRO A 113 -6.63 -7.47 0.49
C PRO A 113 -5.13 -7.72 0.38
N VAL A 114 -4.30 -6.90 1.02
CA VAL A 114 -2.83 -7.09 0.99
C VAL A 114 -2.40 -8.35 1.77
N ALA A 115 -3.05 -8.66 2.89
CA ALA A 115 -2.80 -9.91 3.61
C ALA A 115 -3.18 -11.14 2.76
N THR A 116 -4.30 -11.08 2.04
CA THR A 116 -4.74 -12.14 1.11
C THR A 116 -3.79 -12.26 -0.07
N ALA A 117 -3.31 -11.14 -0.62
CA ALA A 117 -2.31 -11.12 -1.68
C ALA A 117 -0.99 -11.77 -1.24
N ALA A 118 -0.52 -11.48 -0.03
CA ALA A 118 0.67 -12.11 0.54
C ALA A 118 0.51 -13.63 0.68
N LEU A 119 -0.65 -14.10 1.14
CA LEU A 119 -0.96 -15.54 1.21
C LEU A 119 -1.03 -16.17 -0.19
N THR A 120 -1.67 -15.49 -1.14
CA THR A 120 -1.75 -15.95 -2.53
C THR A 120 -0.35 -16.12 -3.13
N LEU A 121 0.51 -15.12 -2.96
CA LEU A 121 1.88 -15.14 -3.46
C LEU A 121 2.70 -16.25 -2.80
N LEU A 122 2.55 -16.43 -1.47
CA LEU A 122 3.19 -17.50 -0.71
C LEU A 122 2.82 -18.88 -1.29
N LEU A 123 1.54 -19.14 -1.46
CA LEU A 123 1.07 -20.40 -2.00
C LEU A 123 1.50 -20.60 -3.45
N ALA A 124 1.46 -19.54 -4.29
CA ALA A 124 1.88 -19.60 -5.68
C ALA A 124 3.37 -20.00 -5.82
N VAL A 125 4.25 -19.39 -5.01
CA VAL A 125 5.68 -19.71 -5.01
C VAL A 125 5.94 -21.11 -4.49
N LEU A 126 5.35 -21.48 -3.34
CA LEU A 126 5.58 -22.79 -2.73
C LEU A 126 5.09 -23.95 -3.61
N HIS A 127 3.99 -23.76 -4.32
CA HIS A 127 3.41 -24.76 -5.22
C HIS A 127 3.95 -24.69 -6.66
N ASN A 128 4.84 -23.73 -6.98
CA ASN A 128 5.36 -23.48 -8.33
C ASN A 128 4.23 -23.28 -9.37
N VAL A 129 3.20 -22.49 -9.02
CA VAL A 129 1.96 -22.41 -9.82
C VAL A 129 2.22 -21.89 -11.22
N THR A 130 3.00 -20.80 -11.36
CA THR A 130 3.31 -20.18 -12.65
C THR A 130 4.12 -21.09 -13.57
N ALA A 131 5.11 -21.81 -13.03
CA ALA A 131 5.91 -22.77 -13.78
C ALA A 131 5.03 -23.95 -14.25
N LYS A 132 4.18 -24.49 -13.38
CA LYS A 132 3.26 -25.59 -13.74
C LYS A 132 2.20 -25.17 -14.76
N ASP A 133 1.64 -23.96 -14.66
CA ASP A 133 0.73 -23.40 -15.67
C ASP A 133 1.42 -23.35 -17.05
N ARG A 134 2.67 -22.86 -17.08
CA ARG A 134 3.48 -22.79 -18.31
C ARG A 134 3.70 -24.18 -18.92
N LEU A 135 4.06 -25.20 -18.11
CA LEU A 135 4.21 -26.57 -18.62
C LEU A 135 2.97 -27.07 -19.35
N VAL A 136 1.79 -26.81 -18.81
CA VAL A 136 0.52 -27.25 -19.44
C VAL A 136 0.30 -26.51 -20.76
N ARG A 137 0.47 -25.18 -20.78
CA ARG A 137 0.28 -24.36 -22.00
C ARG A 137 1.25 -24.72 -23.11
N GLU A 138 2.47 -25.10 -22.75
CA GLU A 138 3.54 -25.47 -23.70
C GLU A 138 3.53 -26.97 -24.05
N GLY A 139 2.60 -27.77 -23.53
CA GLY A 139 2.51 -29.22 -23.80
C GLY A 139 3.62 -30.04 -23.14
N ARG A 140 4.33 -29.50 -22.14
CA ARG A 140 5.48 -30.10 -21.45
C ARG A 140 5.06 -30.92 -20.22
N TRP A 141 3.97 -31.64 -20.30
CA TRP A 141 3.37 -32.39 -19.19
C TRP A 141 4.32 -33.39 -18.51
N ALA A 142 5.22 -34.01 -19.28
CA ALA A 142 6.17 -35.00 -18.77
C ALA A 142 7.21 -34.42 -17.80
N GLU A 143 7.40 -33.09 -17.79
CA GLU A 143 8.38 -32.43 -16.93
C GLU A 143 7.85 -32.08 -15.52
N LYS A 144 6.59 -32.40 -15.22
CA LYS A 144 5.92 -32.04 -13.95
C LYS A 144 6.66 -32.50 -12.68
N GLU A 145 7.41 -33.61 -12.75
CA GLU A 145 8.16 -34.17 -11.61
C GLU A 145 9.27 -33.24 -11.11
N GLN A 146 9.81 -32.38 -11.97
CA GLN A 146 10.84 -31.40 -11.63
C GLN A 146 10.30 -30.25 -10.77
N TRP A 147 8.97 -30.12 -10.66
CA TRP A 147 8.30 -28.99 -10.03
C TRP A 147 7.54 -29.38 -8.76
N MET A 148 8.11 -30.30 -7.97
CA MET A 148 7.53 -30.62 -6.67
C MET A 148 7.51 -29.39 -5.76
N GLY A 149 6.32 -29.07 -5.23
CA GLY A 149 6.10 -27.95 -4.31
C GLY A 149 6.50 -28.27 -2.87
N LEU A 150 6.32 -27.28 -1.99
CA LEU A 150 6.47 -27.41 -0.55
C LEU A 150 5.12 -27.13 0.14
N GLY A 151 4.72 -28.01 1.06
CA GLY A 151 3.56 -27.78 1.93
C GLY A 151 3.88 -26.79 3.05
N LEU A 152 2.85 -26.20 3.66
CA LEU A 152 3.01 -25.23 4.76
C LEU A 152 3.03 -25.83 6.15
N THR A 153 2.29 -26.92 6.38
CA THR A 153 2.13 -27.54 7.71
C THR A 153 3.46 -27.79 8.41
N GLY A 154 3.59 -27.27 9.63
CA GLY A 154 4.80 -27.38 10.46
C GLY A 154 5.98 -26.50 10.02
N ARG A 155 5.80 -25.65 8.99
CA ARG A 155 6.87 -24.74 8.56
C ARG A 155 6.90 -23.46 9.37
N ARG A 156 8.05 -22.80 9.33
CA ARG A 156 8.24 -21.51 9.98
C ARG A 156 8.12 -20.37 8.96
N ILE A 157 7.20 -19.43 9.24
CA ILE A 157 7.03 -18.20 8.48
C ILE A 157 7.71 -17.08 9.24
N GLY A 158 8.59 -16.36 8.57
CA GLY A 158 9.26 -15.17 9.07
C GLY A 158 8.61 -13.89 8.52
N LEU A 159 8.22 -12.98 9.39
CA LEU A 159 7.67 -11.69 8.99
C LEU A 159 8.69 -10.57 9.28
N ILE A 160 8.97 -9.74 8.28
CA ILE A 160 9.69 -8.48 8.47
C ILE A 160 8.65 -7.38 8.50
N GLY A 161 8.33 -6.90 9.71
CA GLY A 161 7.19 -6.04 10.04
C GLY A 161 6.00 -6.84 10.57
N LEU A 162 5.43 -6.37 11.70
CA LEU A 162 4.23 -6.93 12.35
C LEU A 162 3.15 -5.86 12.53
N GLY A 163 2.97 -5.02 11.49
CA GLY A 163 1.92 -4.02 11.40
C GLY A 163 0.52 -4.62 11.17
N ASN A 164 -0.48 -3.78 10.96
CA ASN A 164 -1.88 -4.20 10.83
C ASN A 164 -2.10 -5.27 9.75
N THR A 165 -1.48 -5.12 8.59
CA THR A 165 -1.59 -6.09 7.47
C THR A 165 -0.94 -7.43 7.82
N ALA A 166 0.25 -7.40 8.43
CA ALA A 166 0.93 -8.62 8.85
C ALA A 166 0.15 -9.36 9.94
N ARG A 167 -0.47 -8.65 10.87
CA ARG A 167 -1.36 -9.25 11.90
C ARG A 167 -2.57 -9.93 11.28
N ASP A 168 -3.11 -9.37 10.21
CA ASP A 168 -4.21 -9.97 9.48
C ASP A 168 -3.75 -11.25 8.75
N LEU A 169 -2.56 -11.23 8.13
CA LEU A 169 -1.93 -12.40 7.54
C LEU A 169 -1.68 -13.52 8.58
N VAL A 170 -1.23 -13.18 9.79
CA VAL A 170 -1.11 -14.15 10.90
C VAL A 170 -2.44 -14.86 11.15
N GLY A 171 -3.55 -14.12 11.14
CA GLY A 171 -4.90 -14.72 11.26
C GLY A 171 -5.24 -15.68 10.12
N LEU A 172 -4.89 -15.32 8.87
CA LEU A 172 -5.12 -16.16 7.69
C LEU A 172 -4.23 -17.42 7.67
N LEU A 173 -3.06 -17.36 8.28
CA LEU A 173 -2.11 -18.47 8.32
C LEU A 173 -2.42 -19.51 9.41
N ARG A 174 -3.25 -19.19 10.40
CA ARG A 174 -3.58 -20.13 11.51
C ARG A 174 -4.04 -21.52 11.06
N PRO A 175 -4.95 -21.66 10.05
CA PRO A 175 -5.40 -22.98 9.62
C PRO A 175 -4.31 -23.85 8.97
N PHE A 176 -3.16 -23.27 8.61
CA PHE A 176 -2.05 -24.00 8.00
C PHE A 176 -1.07 -24.61 9.00
N GLU A 177 -1.31 -24.42 10.31
CA GLU A 177 -0.47 -24.98 11.39
C GLU A 177 1.01 -24.61 11.27
N VAL A 178 1.29 -23.34 10.97
CA VAL A 178 2.66 -22.81 10.84
C VAL A 178 3.14 -22.21 12.16
N ASP A 179 4.47 -22.23 12.39
CA ASP A 179 5.15 -21.43 13.42
C ASP A 179 5.52 -20.07 12.86
N ILE A 180 5.21 -18.97 13.58
CA ILE A 180 5.46 -17.61 13.09
C ILE A 180 6.46 -16.90 13.98
N VAL A 181 7.51 -16.37 13.37
CA VAL A 181 8.47 -15.44 13.98
C VAL A 181 8.40 -14.10 13.26
N ALA A 182 8.65 -13.00 13.96
CA ALA A 182 8.63 -11.69 13.34
C ALA A 182 9.76 -10.80 13.87
N TYR A 183 10.24 -9.92 13.00
CA TYR A 183 11.05 -8.76 13.34
C TYR A 183 10.20 -7.50 13.20
N ASP A 184 9.99 -6.81 14.28
CA ASP A 184 9.36 -5.49 14.32
C ASP A 184 9.80 -4.76 15.59
N PRO A 185 10.70 -3.75 15.48
CA PRO A 185 11.22 -3.05 16.65
C PRO A 185 10.19 -2.15 17.34
N TYR A 186 9.05 -1.90 16.69
CA TYR A 186 7.99 -1.03 17.20
C TYR A 186 6.77 -1.81 17.74
N CYS A 187 6.74 -3.13 17.55
CA CYS A 187 5.62 -3.95 18.01
C CYS A 187 5.78 -4.26 19.51
N PRO A 188 4.79 -3.91 20.37
CA PRO A 188 4.81 -4.30 21.76
C PRO A 188 4.85 -5.83 21.92
N PRO A 189 5.70 -6.39 22.81
CA PRO A 189 5.82 -7.85 22.99
C PRO A 189 4.49 -8.54 23.33
N GLU A 190 3.63 -7.90 24.13
CA GLU A 190 2.31 -8.40 24.48
C GLU A 190 1.38 -8.52 23.27
N THR A 191 1.51 -7.62 22.29
CA THR A 191 0.75 -7.68 21.03
C THR A 191 1.15 -8.92 20.21
N ALA A 192 2.45 -9.15 20.05
CA ALA A 192 2.96 -10.33 19.34
C ALA A 192 2.57 -11.64 20.04
N ALA A 193 2.72 -11.68 21.38
CA ALA A 193 2.33 -12.84 22.19
C ALA A 193 0.84 -13.15 22.07
N GLY A 194 -0.04 -12.14 22.07
CA GLY A 194 -1.48 -12.29 21.86
C GLY A 194 -1.85 -12.87 20.48
N LEU A 195 -0.96 -12.72 19.51
CA LEU A 195 -1.10 -13.30 18.16
C LEU A 195 -0.48 -14.71 18.06
N GLY A 196 0.25 -15.19 19.06
CA GLY A 196 1.04 -16.40 18.99
C GLY A 196 2.31 -16.24 18.14
N VAL A 197 2.81 -15.01 17.96
CA VAL A 197 4.01 -14.69 17.19
C VAL A 197 5.16 -14.41 18.13
N ARG A 198 6.34 -14.97 17.85
CA ARG A 198 7.56 -14.73 18.62
C ARG A 198 8.38 -13.63 17.94
N LEU A 199 8.64 -12.53 18.69
CA LEU A 199 9.55 -11.48 18.21
C LEU A 199 11.00 -11.94 18.34
N VAL A 200 11.77 -11.72 17.30
CA VAL A 200 13.19 -12.03 17.21
C VAL A 200 13.91 -10.94 16.39
N ASP A 201 15.23 -10.94 16.38
CA ASP A 201 15.99 -10.07 15.49
C ASP A 201 15.85 -10.50 14.02
N VAL A 202 16.17 -9.57 13.12
CA VAL A 202 16.00 -9.78 11.68
C VAL A 202 16.87 -10.94 11.15
N ASP A 203 18.07 -11.12 11.65
CA ASP A 203 19.00 -12.18 11.23
C ASP A 203 18.45 -13.55 11.64
N THR A 204 17.83 -13.64 12.81
CA THR A 204 17.13 -14.85 13.29
C THR A 204 15.92 -15.16 12.39
N VAL A 205 15.13 -14.15 11.97
CA VAL A 205 14.05 -14.35 11.00
C VAL A 205 14.60 -14.97 9.73
N MET A 206 15.65 -14.38 9.15
CA MET A 206 16.26 -14.85 7.90
C MET A 206 16.79 -16.28 8.01
N ALA A 207 17.47 -16.62 9.11
CA ALA A 207 18.11 -17.93 9.30
C ALA A 207 17.10 -19.05 9.58
N GLN A 208 16.01 -18.78 10.28
CA GLN A 208 15.11 -19.82 10.77
C GLN A 208 13.88 -20.04 9.90
N ALA A 209 13.45 -19.06 9.10
CA ALA A 209 12.23 -19.17 8.32
C ALA A 209 12.36 -20.09 7.10
N ASP A 210 11.25 -20.75 6.74
CA ASP A 210 11.08 -21.47 5.49
C ASP A 210 10.48 -20.57 4.40
N ALA A 211 9.78 -19.52 4.81
CA ALA A 211 9.37 -18.40 3.96
C ALA A 211 9.52 -17.10 4.74
N VAL A 212 10.19 -16.12 4.15
CA VAL A 212 10.32 -14.76 4.68
C VAL A 212 9.39 -13.84 3.89
N ILE A 213 8.55 -13.06 4.59
CA ILE A 213 7.60 -12.12 3.97
C ILE A 213 7.91 -10.71 4.46
N VAL A 214 8.27 -9.83 3.53
CA VAL A 214 8.55 -8.42 3.80
C VAL A 214 7.22 -7.65 3.79
N MET A 215 6.88 -7.03 4.94
CA MET A 215 5.63 -6.30 5.17
C MET A 215 5.82 -5.02 6.01
N CYS A 216 7.05 -4.55 6.18
CA CYS A 216 7.36 -3.29 6.86
C CYS A 216 7.26 -2.08 5.91
N ALA A 217 7.20 -0.87 6.48
CA ALA A 217 7.30 0.36 5.71
C ALA A 217 8.73 0.57 5.17
N LEU A 218 8.84 1.27 4.03
CA LEU A 218 10.11 1.75 3.52
C LEU A 218 10.51 3.03 4.29
N THR A 219 11.67 2.98 4.91
CA THR A 219 12.35 4.09 5.58
C THR A 219 13.83 4.02 5.26
N GLU A 220 14.63 5.00 5.68
CA GLU A 220 16.09 4.92 5.56
C GLU A 220 16.67 3.69 6.31
N GLU A 221 16.07 3.29 7.43
CA GLU A 221 16.50 2.13 8.21
C GLU A 221 16.13 0.80 7.54
N THR A 222 15.07 0.76 6.74
CA THR A 222 14.59 -0.45 6.09
C THR A 222 15.02 -0.57 4.63
N ARG A 223 15.65 0.46 4.07
CA ARG A 223 16.23 0.40 2.72
C ARG A 223 17.33 -0.65 2.69
N HIS A 224 17.24 -1.58 1.74
CA HIS A 224 18.14 -2.74 1.63
C HIS A 224 18.30 -3.52 2.95
N LEU A 225 17.25 -3.52 3.78
CA LEU A 225 17.24 -4.32 5.01
C LEU A 225 17.47 -5.80 4.69
N VAL A 226 16.99 -6.29 3.53
CA VAL A 226 17.30 -7.62 3.02
C VAL A 226 18.42 -7.51 1.99
N ASP A 227 19.64 -7.53 2.46
CA ASP A 227 20.88 -7.42 1.70
C ASP A 227 21.49 -8.81 1.38
N ALA A 228 22.63 -8.83 0.65
CA ALA A 228 23.36 -10.06 0.30
C ALA A 228 23.73 -10.89 1.53
N ARG A 229 24.16 -10.23 2.64
CA ARG A 229 24.53 -10.91 3.89
C ARG A 229 23.31 -11.63 4.48
N ARG A 230 22.16 -10.97 4.58
CA ARG A 230 20.94 -11.55 5.13
C ARG A 230 20.36 -12.64 4.22
N LEU A 231 20.40 -12.45 2.90
CA LEU A 231 20.06 -13.50 1.95
C LEU A 231 20.94 -14.75 2.13
N SER A 232 22.22 -14.56 2.48
CA SER A 232 23.13 -15.69 2.76
C SER A 232 22.78 -16.47 4.05
N LEU A 233 22.01 -15.92 4.97
CA LEU A 233 21.52 -16.60 6.17
C LEU A 233 20.35 -17.54 5.88
N MET A 234 19.56 -17.30 4.82
CA MET A 234 18.36 -18.07 4.53
C MET A 234 18.70 -19.55 4.27
N LYS A 235 17.74 -20.42 4.55
CA LYS A 235 17.84 -21.83 4.17
C LYS A 235 17.82 -21.97 2.64
N PRO A 236 18.54 -22.93 2.06
CA PRO A 236 18.50 -23.17 0.60
C PRO A 236 17.12 -23.55 0.09
N THR A 237 16.25 -24.06 0.96
CA THR A 237 14.84 -24.40 0.65
C THR A 237 13.87 -23.28 0.88
N ALA A 238 14.32 -22.15 1.46
CA ALA A 238 13.46 -21.03 1.80
C ALA A 238 13.10 -20.18 0.57
N VAL A 239 11.97 -19.47 0.69
CA VAL A 239 11.49 -18.50 -0.29
C VAL A 239 11.41 -17.10 0.34
N LEU A 240 11.65 -16.06 -0.46
CA LEU A 240 11.47 -14.66 -0.07
C LEU A 240 10.26 -14.07 -0.79
N LEU A 241 9.40 -13.36 -0.04
CA LEU A 241 8.30 -12.61 -0.62
C LEU A 241 8.41 -11.13 -0.26
N ASN A 242 8.14 -10.26 -1.24
CA ASN A 242 8.03 -8.82 -0.99
C ASN A 242 6.67 -8.31 -1.49
N VAL A 243 5.83 -7.90 -0.55
CA VAL A 243 4.52 -7.28 -0.77
C VAL A 243 4.45 -5.87 -0.14
N ALA A 244 5.61 -5.30 0.16
CA ALA A 244 5.73 -3.99 0.81
C ALA A 244 6.23 -2.92 -0.17
N ARG A 245 7.57 -2.76 -0.29
CA ARG A 245 8.24 -1.86 -1.23
C ARG A 245 9.51 -2.52 -1.76
N GLY A 246 9.78 -2.36 -3.06
CA GLY A 246 10.96 -2.95 -3.72
C GLY A 246 12.27 -2.63 -3.02
N PRO A 247 12.61 -1.36 -2.74
CA PRO A 247 13.88 -0.96 -2.15
C PRO A 247 14.17 -1.48 -0.72
N ILE A 248 13.26 -2.23 -0.09
CA ILE A 248 13.54 -2.92 1.18
C ILE A 248 14.46 -4.12 0.94
N VAL A 249 14.40 -4.70 -0.24
CA VAL A 249 15.26 -5.79 -0.69
C VAL A 249 16.26 -5.24 -1.68
N ASP A 250 17.55 -5.53 -1.48
CA ASP A 250 18.59 -5.29 -2.50
C ASP A 250 18.33 -6.24 -3.68
N GLU A 251 17.75 -5.71 -4.76
CA GLU A 251 17.31 -6.50 -5.91
C GLU A 251 18.48 -7.17 -6.63
N VAL A 252 19.66 -6.52 -6.69
CA VAL A 252 20.87 -7.11 -7.27
C VAL A 252 21.32 -8.32 -6.46
N ALA A 253 21.35 -8.20 -5.14
CA ALA A 253 21.69 -9.31 -4.26
C ALA A 253 20.67 -10.45 -4.34
N LEU A 254 19.37 -10.14 -4.48
CA LEU A 254 18.32 -11.14 -4.66
C LEU A 254 18.51 -11.90 -5.99
N ILE A 255 18.76 -11.19 -7.09
CA ILE A 255 19.04 -11.79 -8.40
C ILE A 255 20.21 -12.77 -8.30
N ASP A 256 21.29 -12.37 -7.67
CA ASP A 256 22.47 -13.23 -7.52
C ASP A 256 22.18 -14.46 -6.63
N ALA A 257 21.48 -14.28 -5.52
CA ALA A 257 21.07 -15.39 -4.66
C ALA A 257 20.18 -16.42 -5.40
N LEU A 258 19.27 -15.95 -6.24
CA LEU A 258 18.40 -16.81 -7.06
C LEU A 258 19.18 -17.54 -8.16
N ARG A 259 20.12 -16.86 -8.84
CA ARG A 259 20.96 -17.45 -9.89
C ARG A 259 21.81 -18.61 -9.39
N VAL A 260 22.42 -18.46 -8.21
CA VAL A 260 23.23 -19.52 -7.61
C VAL A 260 22.40 -20.50 -6.76
N ARG A 261 21.08 -20.40 -6.79
CA ARG A 261 20.13 -21.20 -5.99
C ARG A 261 20.46 -21.19 -4.48
N ARG A 262 20.91 -20.04 -3.97
CA ARG A 262 21.14 -19.84 -2.54
C ARG A 262 19.82 -19.89 -1.76
N ILE A 263 18.74 -19.46 -2.38
CA ILE A 263 17.36 -19.63 -1.93
C ILE A 263 16.54 -20.33 -3.02
N ARG A 264 15.44 -20.93 -2.63
CA ARG A 264 14.60 -21.73 -3.54
C ARG A 264 13.89 -20.88 -4.59
N GLY A 265 13.40 -19.70 -4.21
CA GLY A 265 12.62 -18.85 -5.10
C GLY A 265 12.16 -17.57 -4.41
N ALA A 266 11.45 -16.75 -5.16
CA ALA A 266 10.90 -15.49 -4.65
C ALA A 266 9.48 -15.22 -5.19
N GLY A 267 8.72 -14.41 -4.45
CA GLY A 267 7.45 -13.84 -4.86
C GLY A 267 7.50 -12.31 -4.70
N LEU A 268 7.32 -11.59 -5.79
CA LEU A 268 7.50 -10.15 -5.81
C LEU A 268 6.25 -9.48 -6.38
N ASP A 269 5.59 -8.66 -5.57
CA ASP A 269 4.54 -7.74 -6.05
C ASP A 269 5.11 -6.34 -6.31
N VAL A 270 6.35 -6.09 -5.86
CA VAL A 270 7.03 -4.79 -5.93
C VAL A 270 8.49 -4.95 -6.37
N PHE A 271 9.03 -3.92 -7.05
CA PHE A 271 10.38 -3.91 -7.58
C PHE A 271 11.16 -2.68 -7.09
N GLU A 272 12.48 -2.73 -7.13
CA GLU A 272 13.32 -1.59 -6.74
C GLU A 272 13.09 -0.39 -7.67
N SER A 273 12.87 -0.65 -8.95
CA SER A 273 12.38 0.33 -9.93
C SER A 273 11.07 -0.18 -10.54
N GLU A 274 10.03 0.64 -10.56
CA GLU A 274 8.72 0.34 -11.10
C GLU A 274 8.38 1.31 -12.25
N PRO A 275 8.12 0.78 -13.48
CA PRO A 275 8.20 -0.63 -13.89
C PRO A 275 9.64 -1.15 -13.94
N PRO A 276 9.85 -2.47 -13.76
CA PRO A 276 11.18 -3.07 -13.91
C PRO A 276 11.66 -2.94 -15.36
N ALA A 277 12.99 -2.81 -15.53
CA ALA A 277 13.58 -2.76 -16.85
C ALA A 277 13.28 -4.04 -17.65
N ALA A 278 13.12 -3.92 -18.97
CA ALA A 278 12.76 -5.04 -19.84
C ALA A 278 13.79 -6.18 -19.85
N ASP A 279 15.04 -5.89 -19.51
CA ASP A 279 16.15 -6.83 -19.38
C ASP A 279 16.40 -7.30 -17.93
N ASN A 280 15.51 -6.95 -17.00
CA ASN A 280 15.64 -7.38 -15.61
C ASN A 280 15.64 -8.92 -15.54
N PRO A 281 16.69 -9.52 -14.96
CA PRO A 281 16.83 -10.97 -14.93
C PRO A 281 15.70 -11.71 -14.21
N LEU A 282 15.03 -11.08 -13.26
CA LEU A 282 13.88 -11.66 -12.53
C LEU A 282 12.75 -12.09 -13.48
N LEU A 283 12.57 -11.36 -14.60
CA LEU A 283 11.51 -11.64 -15.58
C LEU A 283 11.66 -13.00 -16.27
N GLY A 284 12.88 -13.52 -16.34
CA GLY A 284 13.20 -14.82 -16.95
C GLY A 284 13.37 -15.98 -15.98
N MET A 285 13.19 -15.76 -14.66
CA MET A 285 13.44 -16.81 -13.65
C MET A 285 12.17 -17.61 -13.34
N ASP A 286 12.16 -18.90 -13.67
CA ASP A 286 11.01 -19.80 -13.44
C ASP A 286 10.66 -20.01 -11.96
N GLN A 287 11.61 -19.83 -11.04
CA GLN A 287 11.41 -19.93 -9.60
C GLN A 287 10.90 -18.63 -8.96
N VAL A 288 10.58 -17.62 -9.77
CA VAL A 288 10.08 -16.31 -9.30
C VAL A 288 8.64 -16.12 -9.76
N VAL A 289 7.76 -15.71 -8.85
CA VAL A 289 6.38 -15.30 -9.14
C VAL A 289 6.33 -13.79 -9.06
N LEU A 290 5.85 -13.14 -10.12
CA LEU A 290 5.84 -11.69 -10.26
C LEU A 290 4.41 -11.17 -10.39
N SER A 291 4.17 -9.98 -9.84
CA SER A 291 2.94 -9.21 -10.02
C SER A 291 3.29 -7.72 -10.13
N PRO A 292 2.53 -6.91 -10.90
CA PRO A 292 2.88 -5.52 -11.22
C PRO A 292 2.36 -4.53 -10.14
N HIS A 293 2.70 -4.73 -8.86
CA HIS A 293 2.24 -3.95 -7.70
C HIS A 293 0.70 -3.86 -7.62
N ALA A 294 0.04 -4.94 -8.00
CA ALA A 294 -1.41 -5.00 -8.17
C ALA A 294 -2.05 -6.29 -7.65
N LEU A 295 -1.29 -7.15 -6.96
CA LEU A 295 -1.84 -8.43 -6.49
C LEU A 295 -2.99 -8.26 -5.49
N ALA A 296 -2.98 -7.15 -4.74
CA ALA A 296 -4.05 -6.80 -3.81
C ALA A 296 -5.21 -6.03 -4.46
N TRP A 297 -5.15 -5.71 -5.77
CA TRP A 297 -6.20 -4.99 -6.48
C TRP A 297 -7.41 -5.88 -6.66
N THR A 298 -8.38 -5.70 -5.79
CA THR A 298 -9.64 -6.44 -5.75
C THR A 298 -10.80 -5.47 -5.56
N ASP A 299 -12.01 -5.93 -5.82
CA ASP A 299 -13.24 -5.20 -5.51
C ASP A 299 -13.34 -4.82 -4.03
N GLU A 300 -12.89 -5.72 -3.13
CA GLU A 300 -12.80 -5.47 -1.69
C GLU A 300 -11.87 -4.28 -1.39
N MET A 301 -10.68 -4.25 -2.00
CA MET A 301 -9.72 -3.16 -1.81
C MET A 301 -10.27 -1.84 -2.37
N SER A 302 -10.87 -1.88 -3.56
CA SER A 302 -11.42 -0.69 -4.21
C SER A 302 -12.53 -0.06 -3.38
N ALA A 303 -13.51 -0.84 -2.95
CA ALA A 303 -14.61 -0.38 -2.12
C ALA A 303 -14.13 0.09 -0.73
N GLY A 304 -13.18 -0.63 -0.13
CA GLY A 304 -12.63 -0.31 1.19
C GLY A 304 -11.81 0.98 1.18
N ASN A 305 -10.85 1.10 0.25
CA ASN A 305 -10.04 2.31 0.12
C ASN A 305 -10.89 3.52 -0.28
N GLY A 306 -11.82 3.34 -1.23
CA GLY A 306 -12.74 4.39 -1.66
C GLY A 306 -13.59 4.89 -0.51
N GLY A 307 -14.25 3.98 0.24
CA GLY A 307 -15.06 4.35 1.39
C GLY A 307 -14.28 5.04 2.50
N SER A 308 -13.02 4.65 2.73
CA SER A 308 -12.16 5.31 3.72
C SER A 308 -11.75 6.71 3.26
N ALA A 309 -11.32 6.87 2.01
CA ALA A 309 -10.93 8.17 1.44
C ALA A 309 -12.13 9.13 1.34
N VAL A 310 -13.28 8.66 0.86
CA VAL A 310 -14.51 9.44 0.79
C VAL A 310 -14.96 9.88 2.18
N ARG A 311 -14.89 9.00 3.18
CA ARG A 311 -15.18 9.36 4.58
C ARG A 311 -14.28 10.48 5.07
N ALA A 312 -12.97 10.45 4.75
CA ALA A 312 -12.06 11.52 5.12
C ALA A 312 -12.46 12.85 4.49
N VAL A 313 -12.85 12.85 3.22
CA VAL A 313 -13.39 14.03 2.52
C VAL A 313 -14.65 14.56 3.22
N LEU A 314 -15.59 13.68 3.54
CA LEU A 314 -16.85 14.06 4.19
C LEU A 314 -16.63 14.62 5.61
N GLU A 315 -15.70 14.06 6.39
CA GLU A 315 -15.32 14.60 7.70
C GLU A 315 -14.77 16.03 7.58
N VAL A 316 -13.81 16.26 6.67
CA VAL A 316 -13.24 17.59 6.46
C VAL A 316 -14.29 18.57 5.92
N SER A 317 -15.15 18.14 5.00
CA SER A 317 -16.27 18.99 4.51
C SER A 317 -17.23 19.41 5.63
N ALA A 318 -17.26 18.64 6.70
CA ALA A 318 -18.05 18.93 7.92
C ALA A 318 -17.28 19.74 8.97
N GLY A 319 -16.07 20.19 8.67
CA GLY A 319 -15.19 20.91 9.60
C GLY A 319 -14.59 20.04 10.69
N ARG A 320 -14.49 18.72 10.48
CA ARG A 320 -13.92 17.77 11.44
C ARG A 320 -12.59 17.20 10.95
N VAL A 321 -11.73 16.83 11.89
CA VAL A 321 -10.49 16.09 11.60
C VAL A 321 -10.85 14.63 11.28
N PRO A 322 -10.44 14.10 10.12
CA PRO A 322 -10.77 12.73 9.73
C PRO A 322 -9.90 11.70 10.47
N PRO A 323 -10.28 10.40 10.44
CA PRO A 323 -9.39 9.34 10.91
C PRO A 323 -8.18 9.17 9.98
N PHE A 324 -7.16 8.44 10.48
CA PHE A 324 -5.97 8.03 9.72
C PHE A 324 -5.10 9.17 9.16
N VAL A 325 -5.08 10.32 9.83
CA VAL A 325 -4.13 11.39 9.54
C VAL A 325 -2.71 10.94 9.89
N VAL A 326 -1.79 11.06 8.91
CA VAL A 326 -0.38 10.65 9.08
C VAL A 326 0.54 11.79 9.51
N ASN A 327 0.26 13.04 9.13
CA ASN A 327 0.99 14.24 9.57
C ASN A 327 0.28 14.93 10.74
N ARG A 328 0.24 14.28 11.90
CA ARG A 328 -0.61 14.70 13.03
C ARG A 328 -0.34 16.10 13.56
N ASP A 329 0.89 16.60 13.43
CA ASP A 329 1.29 17.94 13.90
C ASP A 329 0.48 19.05 13.21
N VAL A 330 -0.05 18.78 12.02
CA VAL A 330 -0.90 19.73 11.28
C VAL A 330 -2.20 20.07 12.02
N ILE A 331 -2.70 19.16 12.89
CA ILE A 331 -3.98 19.32 13.61
C ILE A 331 -3.94 20.55 14.52
N GLU A 332 -2.75 20.93 15.00
CA GLU A 332 -2.54 22.11 15.86
C GLU A 332 -2.26 23.38 15.02
N SER A 333 -2.20 23.28 13.70
CA SER A 333 -1.94 24.43 12.83
C SER A 333 -3.09 25.43 12.87
N PRO A 334 -2.81 26.74 13.19
CA PRO A 334 -3.85 27.78 13.18
C PRO A 334 -4.55 27.91 11.82
N ARG A 335 -3.83 27.65 10.73
CA ARG A 335 -4.38 27.68 9.37
C ARG A 335 -5.44 26.61 9.16
N LEU A 336 -5.17 25.36 9.58
CA LEU A 336 -6.15 24.26 9.50
C LEU A 336 -7.35 24.54 10.40
N ILE A 337 -7.10 24.91 11.66
CA ILE A 337 -8.16 25.18 12.65
C ILE A 337 -9.10 26.27 12.14
N GLY A 338 -8.57 27.38 11.61
CA GLY A 338 -9.36 28.47 11.05
C GLY A 338 -10.25 27.99 9.89
N ARG A 339 -9.69 27.25 8.94
CA ARG A 339 -10.46 26.76 7.78
C ARG A 339 -11.51 25.70 8.15
N LEU A 340 -11.23 24.81 9.12
CA LEU A 340 -12.23 23.86 9.62
C LEU A 340 -13.38 24.58 10.34
N ALA A 341 -13.08 25.63 11.12
CA ALA A 341 -14.11 26.45 11.77
C ALA A 341 -15.01 27.18 10.75
N GLU A 342 -14.45 27.69 9.66
CA GLU A 342 -15.21 28.29 8.55
C GLU A 342 -16.18 27.27 7.91
N LEU A 343 -15.72 26.02 7.67
CA LEU A 343 -16.57 24.97 7.12
C LEU A 343 -17.71 24.59 8.07
N THR A 344 -17.43 24.52 9.37
CA THR A 344 -18.45 24.29 10.40
C THR A 344 -19.49 25.39 10.40
N ALA A 345 -19.07 26.67 10.35
CA ALA A 345 -19.96 27.83 10.35
C ALA A 345 -20.88 27.86 9.09
N ARG A 346 -20.34 27.56 7.92
CA ARG A 346 -21.13 27.50 6.66
C ARG A 346 -22.26 26.47 6.73
N ARG A 347 -22.04 25.33 7.40
CA ARG A 347 -23.09 24.29 7.59
C ARG A 347 -24.16 24.68 8.60
N SER A 348 -23.83 25.54 9.56
CA SER A 348 -24.75 26.01 10.60
C SER A 348 -25.69 27.11 10.10
N THR A 349 -25.38 27.74 8.96
CA THR A 349 -26.25 28.77 8.37
C THR A 349 -27.31 28.09 7.49
N PRO A 350 -28.63 28.14 7.82
CA PRO A 350 -29.65 27.53 6.99
C PRO A 350 -29.67 28.22 5.61
N ALA A 351 -29.69 27.43 4.55
CA ALA A 351 -29.96 27.90 3.20
C ALA A 351 -31.42 28.42 3.18
N GLY A 352 -31.60 29.73 3.35
CA GLY A 352 -32.94 30.31 3.33
C GLY A 352 -33.13 31.58 4.18
N ALA A 353 -32.32 32.61 3.87
CA ALA A 353 -32.71 33.99 4.24
C ALA A 353 -32.26 34.92 3.09
N GLY A 354 -32.96 34.79 1.99
CA GLY A 354 -32.83 35.61 0.81
C GLY A 354 -34.15 35.51 0.04
N ALA A 355 -35.14 36.27 0.49
CA ALA A 355 -36.39 36.49 -0.23
C ALA A 355 -36.12 37.45 -1.40
#